data_01281cbaa6c382757bb3afe83fabac6d
#
_entry.id   01281cbaa6c382757bb3afe83fabac6d
#
_cell.length_a   1.000
_cell.length_b   1.000
_cell.length_c   1.000
_cell.angle_alpha   90.00
_cell.angle_beta   90.00
_cell.angle_gamma   90.00
#
_symmetry.space_group_name_H-M   'P 1'
#
loop_
_entity.id
_entity.type
_entity.pdbx_description
1 polymer ?
#
loop_
_entity_poly.entity_id
_entity_poly.type
_entity_poly.pdbx_seq_one_letter_code
_entity_poly.pdbx_strand_id
1 'polypeptide(L)'
;MCVVDDTGAVVLSRKLVNDEQPIRELVAEIDQLAEEVSWTVDLTTVYAALLLTALAAADTPVRYLSGRAVWQASAVYRGGEAKTDAKDARVIADQSRMRGADLPVLAPDDDLITELRMLTAHRTDLVADRTRTINRLRQQLVAVCPALERVAALTSDRGWVMLLSRYQRPKAIRNSGVSRLTKILGDAGVRNAASIADAAVTAAKTQTVRLPGEEVAAHLVAELAQGVIALDARITATDADIEGRFRRHPLAEVITSLPGIGFRLGAEFLAAVGDPARIGSADQLAAWAGLAPVPSDSGKRTGRLHTPQRYSRRLRPVMYMSALTAIRCDPQSRAYYQSKRDEGKQSIQATICPARRRTNVLYALIRDNRTWQPDSPPIAESAA
;
A
#
# COMPACT_ATOMS: atom_id res chain seq x y z
N MET A 1 18.56 10.98 -20.30
CA MET A 1 19.51 9.85 -20.26
C MET A 1 20.93 10.34 -20.43
N CYS A 2 21.91 9.61 -19.92
CA CYS A 2 23.33 9.89 -20.03
C CYS A 2 24.10 8.56 -20.19
N VAL A 3 25.07 8.52 -21.09
CA VAL A 3 26.00 7.42 -21.28
C VAL A 3 27.40 7.92 -20.92
N VAL A 4 28.13 7.14 -20.15
CA VAL A 4 29.52 7.38 -19.79
C VAL A 4 30.37 6.19 -20.20
N ASP A 5 31.63 6.45 -20.55
CA ASP A 5 32.62 5.39 -20.78
C ASP A 5 33.27 4.91 -19.46
N ASP A 6 34.19 3.97 -19.56
CA ASP A 6 34.91 3.40 -18.40
C ASP A 6 35.72 4.44 -17.60
N THR A 7 36.10 5.54 -18.25
CA THR A 7 36.81 6.65 -17.58
C THR A 7 35.88 7.62 -16.86
N GLY A 8 34.57 7.53 -17.14
CA GLY A 8 33.54 8.44 -16.65
C GLY A 8 33.35 9.68 -17.55
N ALA A 9 33.94 9.68 -18.74
CA ALA A 9 33.66 10.74 -19.72
C ALA A 9 32.25 10.54 -20.32
N VAL A 10 31.54 11.65 -20.55
CA VAL A 10 30.21 11.60 -21.16
C VAL A 10 30.33 11.35 -22.66
N VAL A 11 29.84 10.21 -23.12
CA VAL A 11 29.77 9.84 -24.53
C VAL A 11 28.50 10.40 -25.17
N LEU A 12 27.36 10.29 -24.46
CA LEU A 12 26.08 10.76 -24.95
C LEU A 12 25.23 11.32 -23.80
N SER A 13 24.58 12.44 -24.02
CA SER A 13 23.59 12.99 -23.08
C SER A 13 22.48 13.68 -23.88
N ARG A 14 21.26 13.16 -23.74
CA ARG A 14 20.10 13.76 -24.40
C ARG A 14 18.80 13.46 -23.67
N LYS A 15 17.76 14.23 -23.96
CA LYS A 15 16.40 13.94 -23.54
C LYS A 15 15.83 12.85 -24.43
N LEU A 16 15.24 11.82 -23.81
CA LEU A 16 14.55 10.75 -24.52
C LEU A 16 13.03 10.98 -24.42
N VAL A 17 12.35 10.85 -25.54
CA VAL A 17 10.88 10.80 -25.57
C VAL A 17 10.46 9.38 -25.19
N ASN A 18 9.43 9.26 -24.35
CA ASN A 18 8.95 7.96 -23.86
C ASN A 18 7.98 7.31 -24.88
N ASP A 19 8.47 7.11 -26.10
CA ASP A 19 7.79 6.45 -27.20
C ASP A 19 8.63 5.25 -27.69
N GLU A 20 7.97 4.23 -28.26
CA GLU A 20 8.62 2.96 -28.59
C GLU A 20 9.75 3.13 -29.61
N GLN A 21 9.51 3.85 -30.69
CA GLN A 21 10.48 4.01 -31.74
C GLN A 21 11.76 4.73 -31.31
N PRO A 22 11.70 5.91 -30.64
CA PRO A 22 12.88 6.57 -30.07
C PRO A 22 13.66 5.71 -29.06
N ILE A 23 12.97 4.87 -28.27
CA ILE A 23 13.62 3.96 -27.32
C ILE A 23 14.36 2.84 -28.08
N ARG A 24 13.75 2.22 -29.07
CA ARG A 24 14.38 1.17 -29.88
C ARG A 24 15.61 1.69 -30.66
N GLU A 25 15.47 2.88 -31.24
CA GLU A 25 16.60 3.53 -31.93
C GLU A 25 17.76 3.82 -30.99
N LEU A 26 17.44 4.28 -29.75
CA LEU A 26 18.45 4.51 -28.72
C LEU A 26 19.16 3.22 -28.31
N VAL A 27 18.41 2.14 -28.06
CA VAL A 27 19.00 0.86 -27.66
C VAL A 27 19.95 0.37 -28.76
N ALA A 28 19.50 0.39 -30.02
CA ALA A 28 20.34 -0.01 -31.16
C ALA A 28 21.57 0.90 -31.34
N GLU A 29 21.46 2.22 -31.12
CA GLU A 29 22.59 3.14 -31.16
C GLU A 29 23.62 2.83 -30.07
N ILE A 30 23.16 2.55 -28.84
CA ILE A 30 24.06 2.28 -27.71
C ILE A 30 24.75 0.92 -27.88
N ASP A 31 24.06 -0.09 -28.37
CA ASP A 31 24.65 -1.41 -28.64
C ASP A 31 25.77 -1.38 -29.68
N GLN A 32 25.78 -0.34 -30.56
CA GLN A 32 26.86 -0.11 -31.51
C GLN A 32 28.08 0.61 -30.92
N LEU A 33 27.93 1.24 -29.73
CA LEU A 33 29.01 2.02 -29.11
C LEU A 33 30.02 1.18 -28.35
N ALA A 34 29.59 0.01 -27.81
CA ALA A 34 30.43 -0.86 -26.99
C ALA A 34 29.93 -2.30 -27.01
N GLU A 35 30.85 -3.27 -26.82
CA GLU A 35 30.52 -4.69 -26.70
C GLU A 35 29.79 -5.03 -25.39
N GLU A 36 30.02 -4.28 -24.34
CA GLU A 36 29.40 -4.43 -23.04
C GLU A 36 28.71 -3.13 -22.60
N VAL A 37 27.40 -3.17 -22.43
CA VAL A 37 26.59 -2.03 -21.99
C VAL A 37 25.84 -2.36 -20.71
N SER A 38 25.95 -1.50 -19.71
CA SER A 38 25.23 -1.61 -18.45
C SER A 38 24.15 -0.55 -18.34
N TRP A 39 22.90 -0.96 -18.25
CA TRP A 39 21.77 -0.07 -18.07
C TRP A 39 21.39 0.07 -16.61
N THR A 40 21.14 1.30 -16.16
CA THR A 40 20.67 1.58 -14.81
C THR A 40 19.57 2.63 -14.83
N VAL A 41 18.51 2.37 -14.05
CA VAL A 41 17.36 3.26 -13.90
C VAL A 41 17.11 3.57 -12.43
N ASP A 42 16.53 4.73 -12.15
CA ASP A 42 16.08 5.13 -10.81
C ASP A 42 14.56 5.01 -10.62
N LEU A 43 13.83 4.66 -11.67
CA LEU A 43 12.39 4.50 -11.71
C LEU A 43 12.01 3.08 -12.13
N THR A 44 11.07 2.49 -11.41
CA THR A 44 10.44 1.20 -11.74
C THR A 44 8.92 1.32 -11.87
N THR A 45 8.43 2.56 -12.00
CA THR A 45 7.00 2.88 -12.11
C THR A 45 6.53 2.78 -13.56
N VAL A 46 5.23 2.99 -13.77
CA VAL A 46 4.60 3.02 -15.11
C VAL A 46 5.30 3.93 -16.10
N TYR A 47 6.01 4.95 -15.66
CA TYR A 47 6.77 5.85 -16.55
C TYR A 47 8.01 5.21 -17.19
N ALA A 48 8.57 4.18 -16.53
CA ALA A 48 9.72 3.44 -17.07
C ALA A 48 9.29 2.13 -17.76
N ALA A 49 8.01 1.75 -17.70
CA ALA A 49 7.54 0.46 -18.16
C ALA A 49 7.90 0.18 -19.63
N LEU A 50 7.71 1.16 -20.51
CA LEU A 50 8.01 1.01 -21.92
C LEU A 50 9.51 0.77 -22.17
N LEU A 51 10.38 1.55 -21.53
CA LEU A 51 11.83 1.37 -21.59
C LEU A 51 12.25 0.00 -21.04
N LEU A 52 11.75 -0.38 -19.86
CA LEU A 52 12.08 -1.66 -19.25
C LEU A 52 11.62 -2.84 -20.09
N THR A 53 10.44 -2.74 -20.72
CA THR A 53 9.93 -3.77 -21.65
C THR A 53 10.79 -3.86 -22.92
N ALA A 54 11.20 -2.72 -23.47
CA ALA A 54 12.05 -2.71 -24.66
C ALA A 54 13.45 -3.31 -24.37
N LEU A 55 14.04 -2.99 -23.22
CA LEU A 55 15.32 -3.57 -22.79
C LEU A 55 15.20 -5.07 -22.49
N ALA A 56 14.12 -5.50 -21.86
CA ALA A 56 13.84 -6.91 -21.62
C ALA A 56 13.66 -7.71 -22.93
N ALA A 57 13.00 -7.12 -23.94
CA ALA A 57 12.85 -7.72 -25.25
C ALA A 57 14.19 -7.85 -26.01
N ALA A 58 15.20 -7.04 -25.66
CA ALA A 58 16.57 -7.11 -26.17
C ALA A 58 17.49 -7.98 -25.28
N ASP A 59 16.94 -8.71 -24.33
CA ASP A 59 17.69 -9.53 -23.32
C ASP A 59 18.77 -8.73 -22.56
N THR A 60 18.53 -7.44 -22.38
CA THR A 60 19.49 -6.51 -21.78
C THR A 60 19.22 -6.36 -20.28
N PRO A 61 20.15 -6.74 -19.40
CA PRO A 61 19.97 -6.63 -17.97
C PRO A 61 19.98 -5.16 -17.52
N VAL A 62 18.97 -4.80 -16.72
CA VAL A 62 18.82 -3.45 -16.17
C VAL A 62 19.05 -3.47 -14.67
N ARG A 63 19.86 -2.54 -14.18
CA ARG A 63 20.10 -2.35 -12.74
C ARG A 63 19.23 -1.23 -12.18
N TYR A 64 19.04 -1.26 -10.89
CA TYR A 64 18.24 -0.27 -10.17
C TYR A 64 19.06 0.50 -9.15
N LEU A 65 18.99 1.82 -9.22
CA LEU A 65 19.53 2.74 -8.23
C LEU A 65 18.42 3.62 -7.70
N SER A 66 18.10 3.53 -6.39
CA SER A 66 16.98 4.29 -5.84
C SER A 66 17.20 5.81 -5.97
N GLY A 67 16.13 6.57 -6.27
CA GLY A 67 16.19 8.03 -6.37
C GLY A 67 16.76 8.71 -5.12
N ARG A 68 16.62 8.11 -3.91
CA ARG A 68 17.29 8.56 -2.70
C ARG A 68 18.81 8.37 -2.77
N ALA A 69 19.29 7.28 -3.32
CA ALA A 69 20.72 7.04 -3.50
C ALA A 69 21.29 8.01 -4.54
N VAL A 70 20.55 8.27 -5.61
CA VAL A 70 20.90 9.29 -6.60
C VAL A 70 21.03 10.66 -5.92
N TRP A 71 20.03 11.07 -5.14
CA TRP A 71 20.06 12.33 -4.39
C TRP A 71 21.26 12.42 -3.42
N GLN A 72 21.56 11.37 -2.67
CA GLN A 72 22.71 11.32 -1.77
C GLN A 72 24.05 11.42 -2.52
N ALA A 73 24.17 10.68 -3.64
CA ALA A 73 25.35 10.73 -4.48
C ALA A 73 25.52 12.08 -5.17
N SER A 74 24.43 12.75 -5.53
CA SER A 74 24.48 14.04 -6.26
C SER A 74 25.21 15.16 -5.52
N ALA A 75 25.35 15.04 -4.18
CA ALA A 75 26.05 16.04 -3.36
C ALA A 75 27.55 16.20 -3.69
N VAL A 76 28.19 15.16 -4.22
CA VAL A 76 29.62 15.18 -4.60
C VAL A 76 29.86 15.59 -6.07
N TYR A 77 28.78 15.80 -6.83
CA TYR A 77 28.89 16.22 -8.23
C TYR A 77 28.80 17.73 -8.38
N ARG A 78 29.49 18.28 -9.43
CA ARG A 78 29.41 19.70 -9.75
C ARG A 78 27.98 20.13 -10.00
N GLY A 79 27.68 21.40 -9.64
CA GLY A 79 26.32 21.96 -9.80
C GLY A 79 25.58 22.17 -8.48
N GLY A 80 26.19 21.87 -7.33
CA GLY A 80 25.65 22.15 -6.00
C GLY A 80 24.23 21.58 -5.80
N GLU A 81 23.30 22.38 -5.29
CA GLU A 81 21.91 22.00 -5.04
C GLU A 81 21.01 22.01 -6.28
N ALA A 82 21.54 22.38 -7.46
CA ALA A 82 20.74 22.38 -8.68
C ALA A 82 20.26 20.96 -9.02
N LYS A 83 18.95 20.78 -9.08
CA LYS A 83 18.29 19.55 -9.49
C LYS A 83 17.89 19.66 -10.97
N THR A 84 18.50 18.86 -11.82
CA THR A 84 18.15 18.74 -13.23
C THR A 84 18.18 17.27 -13.64
N ASP A 85 17.29 16.88 -14.56
CA ASP A 85 17.23 15.52 -15.09
C ASP A 85 18.56 15.10 -15.72
N ALA A 86 19.29 16.02 -16.37
CA ALA A 86 20.60 15.76 -16.95
C ALA A 86 21.66 15.44 -15.87
N LYS A 87 21.64 16.16 -14.74
CA LYS A 87 22.54 15.88 -13.62
C LYS A 87 22.21 14.53 -12.99
N ASP A 88 20.93 14.25 -12.74
CA ASP A 88 20.49 13.00 -12.15
C ASP A 88 20.88 11.82 -13.06
N ALA A 89 20.65 11.93 -14.39
CA ALA A 89 21.07 10.92 -15.35
C ALA A 89 22.60 10.70 -15.35
N ARG A 90 23.40 11.77 -15.22
CA ARG A 90 24.86 11.67 -15.10
C ARG A 90 25.28 10.94 -13.83
N VAL A 91 24.65 11.27 -12.69
CA VAL A 91 24.92 10.62 -11.40
C VAL A 91 24.58 9.14 -11.47
N ILE A 92 23.45 8.78 -12.08
CA ILE A 92 23.03 7.37 -12.25
C ILE A 92 24.06 6.61 -13.08
N ALA A 93 24.46 7.14 -14.24
CA ALA A 93 25.42 6.51 -15.12
C ALA A 93 26.78 6.29 -14.44
N ASP A 94 27.30 7.29 -13.74
CA ASP A 94 28.59 7.19 -13.06
C ASP A 94 28.54 6.29 -11.82
N GLN A 95 27.45 6.30 -11.06
CA GLN A 95 27.24 5.31 -9.97
C GLN A 95 27.12 3.88 -10.52
N SER A 96 26.49 3.70 -11.68
CA SER A 96 26.44 2.40 -12.36
C SER A 96 27.83 1.90 -12.75
N ARG A 97 28.64 2.77 -13.33
CA ARG A 97 30.04 2.49 -13.69
C ARG A 97 30.86 2.06 -12.47
N MET A 98 30.78 2.83 -11.36
CA MET A 98 31.59 2.58 -10.16
C MET A 98 31.13 1.42 -9.31
N ARG A 99 29.83 1.14 -9.26
CA ARG A 99 29.20 0.22 -8.32
C ARG A 99 28.19 -0.74 -8.97
N GLY A 100 28.27 -0.92 -10.28
CA GLY A 100 27.31 -1.75 -11.01
C GLY A 100 27.15 -3.15 -10.43
N ALA A 101 28.24 -3.76 -9.96
CA ALA A 101 28.19 -5.09 -9.33
C ALA A 101 27.36 -5.14 -8.03
N ASP A 102 27.27 -4.03 -7.29
CA ASP A 102 26.51 -3.93 -6.05
C ASP A 102 25.03 -3.56 -6.27
N LEU A 103 24.66 -3.16 -7.48
CA LEU A 103 23.31 -2.73 -7.80
C LEU A 103 22.43 -3.94 -8.13
N PRO A 104 21.19 -4.00 -7.58
CA PRO A 104 20.27 -5.08 -7.88
C PRO A 104 19.86 -5.04 -9.35
N VAL A 105 19.88 -6.20 -10.00
CA VAL A 105 19.37 -6.38 -11.35
C VAL A 105 17.84 -6.44 -11.28
N LEU A 106 17.19 -5.59 -12.07
CA LEU A 106 15.75 -5.66 -12.28
C LEU A 106 15.48 -6.86 -13.19
N ALA A 107 14.60 -7.71 -12.76
CA ALA A 107 14.03 -8.66 -13.68
C ALA A 107 12.60 -8.23 -14.00
N PRO A 108 12.11 -8.48 -15.20
CA PRO A 108 10.74 -8.19 -15.56
C PRO A 108 9.80 -8.87 -14.55
N ASP A 109 8.81 -8.12 -14.08
CA ASP A 109 7.73 -8.69 -13.28
C ASP A 109 6.85 -9.54 -14.21
N ASP A 110 6.29 -10.61 -13.67
CA ASP A 110 5.19 -11.34 -14.32
C ASP A 110 3.99 -10.40 -14.50
N ASP A 111 3.27 -10.55 -15.62
CA ASP A 111 2.08 -9.76 -15.93
C ASP A 111 1.07 -9.79 -14.78
N LEU A 112 0.90 -10.95 -14.14
CA LEU A 112 0.00 -11.11 -13.01
C LEU A 112 0.41 -10.25 -11.80
N ILE A 113 1.71 -10.16 -11.51
CA ILE A 113 2.24 -9.31 -10.44
C ILE A 113 2.03 -7.83 -10.78
N THR A 114 2.24 -7.47 -12.03
CA THR A 114 2.01 -6.11 -12.53
C THR A 114 0.54 -5.72 -12.42
N GLU A 115 -0.39 -6.61 -12.85
CA GLU A 115 -1.84 -6.42 -12.69
C GLU A 115 -2.23 -6.24 -11.23
N LEU A 116 -1.74 -7.11 -10.33
CA LEU A 116 -2.00 -7.00 -8.89
C LEU A 116 -1.48 -5.68 -8.30
N ARG A 117 -0.30 -5.22 -8.76
CA ARG A 117 0.28 -3.95 -8.32
C ARG A 117 -0.58 -2.77 -8.73
N MET A 118 -1.10 -2.76 -9.96
CA MET A 118 -1.99 -1.70 -10.46
C MET A 118 -3.33 -1.71 -9.72
N LEU A 119 -3.97 -2.86 -9.57
CA LEU A 119 -5.26 -2.98 -8.91
C LEU A 119 -5.20 -2.65 -7.42
N THR A 120 -4.17 -3.11 -6.72
CA THR A 120 -4.01 -2.79 -5.28
C THR A 120 -3.71 -1.31 -5.06
N ALA A 121 -2.96 -0.65 -5.95
CA ALA A 121 -2.75 0.79 -5.93
C ALA A 121 -4.08 1.53 -6.17
N HIS A 122 -4.81 1.18 -7.23
CA HIS A 122 -6.13 1.76 -7.52
C HIS A 122 -7.11 1.60 -6.36
N ARG A 123 -7.15 0.40 -5.74
CA ARG A 123 -7.95 0.17 -4.54
C ARG A 123 -7.59 1.11 -3.40
N THR A 124 -6.31 1.33 -3.17
CA THR A 124 -5.82 2.25 -2.14
C THR A 124 -6.30 3.67 -2.38
N ASP A 125 -6.28 4.13 -3.63
CA ASP A 125 -6.78 5.44 -4.03
C ASP A 125 -8.28 5.55 -3.81
N LEU A 126 -9.06 4.54 -4.19
CA LEU A 126 -10.51 4.50 -3.95
C LEU A 126 -10.86 4.58 -2.45
N VAL A 127 -10.10 3.88 -1.59
CA VAL A 127 -10.29 3.94 -0.13
C VAL A 127 -9.94 5.32 0.43
N ALA A 128 -8.89 5.96 -0.10
CA ALA A 128 -8.55 7.33 0.26
C ALA A 128 -9.63 8.33 -0.18
N ASP A 129 -10.17 8.19 -1.39
CA ASP A 129 -11.28 9.00 -1.90
C ASP A 129 -12.54 8.84 -1.04
N ARG A 130 -12.87 7.60 -0.68
CA ARG A 130 -13.97 7.30 0.25
C ARG A 130 -13.81 8.04 1.58
N THR A 131 -12.62 7.98 2.15
CA THR A 131 -12.32 8.67 3.42
C THR A 131 -12.45 10.18 3.29
N ARG A 132 -11.94 10.77 2.20
CA ARG A 132 -12.08 12.20 1.91
C ARG A 132 -13.54 12.60 1.74
N THR A 133 -14.32 11.79 1.02
CA THR A 133 -15.76 12.05 0.79
C THR A 133 -16.55 11.97 2.09
N ILE A 134 -16.28 10.98 2.96
CA ILE A 134 -16.91 10.89 4.29
C ILE A 134 -16.58 12.11 5.16
N ASN A 135 -15.35 12.60 5.15
CA ASN A 135 -14.98 13.78 5.92
C ASN A 135 -15.71 15.04 5.43
N ARG A 136 -15.87 15.21 4.12
CA ARG A 136 -16.70 16.28 3.54
C ARG A 136 -18.17 16.11 3.92
N LEU A 137 -18.69 14.89 3.86
CA LEU A 137 -20.07 14.58 4.28
C LEU A 137 -20.31 14.97 5.74
N ARG A 138 -19.41 14.63 6.65
CA ARG A 138 -19.49 15.04 8.05
C ARG A 138 -19.53 16.57 8.20
N GLN A 139 -18.65 17.26 7.50
CA GLN A 139 -18.60 18.73 7.54
C GLN A 139 -19.93 19.37 7.08
N GLN A 140 -20.52 18.88 5.99
CA GLN A 140 -21.82 19.37 5.52
C GLN A 140 -22.96 18.97 6.47
N LEU A 141 -22.91 17.78 7.04
CA LEU A 141 -23.94 17.30 7.97
C LEU A 141 -23.97 18.14 9.26
N VAL A 142 -22.82 18.63 9.75
CA VAL A 142 -22.77 19.59 10.87
C VAL A 142 -23.53 20.88 10.52
N ALA A 143 -23.46 21.35 9.27
CA ALA A 143 -24.20 22.55 8.82
C ALA A 143 -25.72 22.31 8.70
N VAL A 144 -26.16 21.05 8.70
CA VAL A 144 -27.60 20.68 8.66
C VAL A 144 -28.10 20.32 10.06
N CYS A 145 -27.42 19.39 10.73
CA CYS A 145 -27.81 18.85 12.04
C CYS A 145 -26.61 18.29 12.81
N PRO A 146 -25.98 19.07 13.70
CA PRO A 146 -24.85 18.61 14.52
C PRO A 146 -25.14 17.37 15.36
N ALA A 147 -26.38 17.23 15.86
CA ALA A 147 -26.78 16.07 16.65
C ALA A 147 -26.79 14.79 15.82
N LEU A 148 -27.17 14.87 14.55
CA LEU A 148 -27.19 13.75 13.63
C LEU A 148 -25.76 13.32 13.26
N GLU A 149 -24.85 14.28 13.05
CA GLU A 149 -23.44 13.99 12.79
C GLU A 149 -22.78 13.20 13.93
N ARG A 150 -23.05 13.59 15.19
CA ARG A 150 -22.48 12.90 16.37
C ARG A 150 -22.88 11.44 16.49
N VAL A 151 -24.09 11.06 16.07
CA VAL A 151 -24.57 9.68 16.19
C VAL A 151 -24.30 8.85 14.94
N ALA A 152 -24.02 9.50 13.79
CA ALA A 152 -23.83 8.83 12.51
C ALA A 152 -22.45 8.18 12.40
N ALA A 153 -22.41 6.85 12.48
CA ALA A 153 -21.17 6.07 12.30
C ALA A 153 -20.80 5.89 10.82
N LEU A 154 -20.59 6.99 10.11
CA LEU A 154 -20.43 7.05 8.64
C LEU A 154 -19.29 6.20 8.08
N THR A 155 -18.25 5.97 8.86
CA THR A 155 -17.07 5.21 8.43
C THR A 155 -17.31 3.70 8.47
N SER A 156 -18.03 3.22 9.49
CA SER A 156 -18.19 1.81 9.81
C SER A 156 -19.56 1.23 9.46
N ASP A 157 -20.57 2.07 9.27
CA ASP A 157 -21.94 1.63 9.04
C ASP A 157 -22.55 2.26 7.80
N ARG A 158 -22.70 1.43 6.76
CA ARG A 158 -23.32 1.81 5.49
C ARG A 158 -24.75 2.30 5.64
N GLY A 159 -25.48 1.84 6.65
CA GLY A 159 -26.89 2.22 6.87
C GLY A 159 -27.06 3.72 7.09
N TRP A 160 -26.13 4.39 7.77
CA TRP A 160 -26.12 5.83 7.93
C TRP A 160 -25.93 6.58 6.60
N VAL A 161 -25.05 6.10 5.76
CA VAL A 161 -24.82 6.69 4.44
C VAL A 161 -26.07 6.53 3.57
N MET A 162 -26.72 5.36 3.61
CA MET A 162 -27.97 5.09 2.91
C MET A 162 -29.12 5.96 3.42
N LEU A 163 -29.22 6.17 4.74
CA LEU A 163 -30.20 7.10 5.29
C LEU A 163 -29.98 8.52 4.75
N LEU A 164 -28.73 9.02 4.81
CA LEU A 164 -28.37 10.38 4.42
C LEU A 164 -28.46 10.63 2.91
N SER A 165 -28.39 9.61 2.08
CA SER A 165 -28.62 9.76 0.64
C SER A 165 -30.08 10.10 0.32
N ARG A 166 -31.03 9.84 1.25
CA ARG A 166 -32.46 10.05 1.07
C ARG A 166 -33.06 11.09 2.03
N TYR A 167 -32.57 11.16 3.27
CA TYR A 167 -33.08 12.01 4.35
C TYR A 167 -31.96 12.80 4.99
N GLN A 168 -31.87 14.09 4.70
CA GLN A 168 -30.77 14.95 5.16
C GLN A 168 -31.21 15.90 6.29
N ARG A 169 -32.49 16.40 6.18
CA ARG A 169 -33.00 17.46 7.07
C ARG A 169 -33.67 16.88 8.31
N PRO A 170 -33.49 17.49 9.51
CA PRO A 170 -34.12 17.04 10.74
C PRO A 170 -35.66 16.94 10.64
N LYS A 171 -36.31 17.94 9.97
CA LYS A 171 -37.76 17.95 9.75
C LYS A 171 -38.22 16.72 8.94
N ALA A 172 -37.50 16.36 7.87
CA ALA A 172 -37.86 15.21 7.03
C ALA A 172 -37.71 13.88 7.80
N ILE A 173 -36.65 13.74 8.59
CA ILE A 173 -36.40 12.57 9.43
C ILE A 173 -37.50 12.41 10.49
N ARG A 174 -37.83 13.49 11.23
CA ARG A 174 -38.92 13.48 12.23
C ARG A 174 -40.27 13.11 11.62
N ASN A 175 -40.62 13.69 10.48
CA ASN A 175 -41.90 13.44 9.80
C ASN A 175 -42.02 12.02 9.25
N SER A 176 -40.92 11.41 8.87
CA SER A 176 -40.89 10.00 8.43
C SER A 176 -41.11 9.03 9.58
N GLY A 177 -40.60 9.36 10.76
CA GLY A 177 -40.69 8.50 11.95
C GLY A 177 -39.87 7.23 11.87
N VAL A 178 -39.75 6.55 13.02
CA VAL A 178 -38.89 5.36 13.15
C VAL A 178 -39.34 4.22 12.23
N SER A 179 -40.66 3.88 12.24
CA SER A 179 -41.18 2.73 11.49
C SER A 179 -40.92 2.82 9.98
N ARG A 180 -41.15 4.00 9.38
CA ARG A 180 -40.93 4.19 7.94
C ARG A 180 -39.43 4.13 7.59
N LEU A 181 -38.57 4.75 8.38
CA LEU A 181 -37.12 4.73 8.17
C LEU A 181 -36.58 3.30 8.36
N THR A 182 -37.02 2.57 9.37
CA THR A 182 -36.67 1.15 9.58
C THR A 182 -37.02 0.32 8.36
N LYS A 183 -38.25 0.48 7.83
CA LYS A 183 -38.67 -0.25 6.63
C LYS A 183 -37.76 0.05 5.43
N ILE A 184 -37.52 1.33 5.14
CA ILE A 184 -36.69 1.75 3.99
C ILE A 184 -35.25 1.23 4.10
N LEU A 185 -34.66 1.27 5.28
CA LEU A 185 -33.32 0.73 5.52
C LEU A 185 -33.30 -0.81 5.48
N GLY A 186 -34.34 -1.46 6.00
CA GLY A 186 -34.50 -2.91 5.95
C GLY A 186 -34.64 -3.42 4.51
N ASP A 187 -35.50 -2.78 3.69
CA ASP A 187 -35.66 -3.09 2.27
C ASP A 187 -34.33 -2.93 1.49
N ALA A 188 -33.44 -2.07 1.98
CA ALA A 188 -32.10 -1.86 1.43
C ALA A 188 -31.03 -2.82 2.03
N GLY A 189 -31.43 -3.80 2.84
CA GLY A 189 -30.56 -4.83 3.42
C GLY A 189 -29.73 -4.39 4.62
N VAL A 190 -30.10 -3.30 5.30
CA VAL A 190 -29.42 -2.83 6.51
C VAL A 190 -29.88 -3.64 7.72
N ARG A 191 -28.98 -4.42 8.35
CA ARG A 191 -29.33 -5.33 9.46
C ARG A 191 -29.78 -4.60 10.73
N ASN A 192 -29.15 -3.46 11.08
CA ASN A 192 -29.44 -2.65 12.25
C ASN A 192 -30.36 -1.45 11.93
N ALA A 193 -31.24 -1.61 10.95
CA ALA A 193 -32.13 -0.55 10.45
C ALA A 193 -32.93 0.15 11.56
N ALA A 194 -33.49 -0.62 12.51
CA ALA A 194 -34.27 -0.08 13.61
C ALA A 194 -33.44 0.82 14.54
N SER A 195 -32.23 0.41 14.88
CA SER A 195 -31.34 1.18 15.75
C SER A 195 -30.89 2.49 15.08
N ILE A 196 -30.58 2.45 13.78
CA ILE A 196 -30.23 3.65 13.00
C ILE A 196 -31.40 4.61 12.91
N ALA A 197 -32.59 4.08 12.61
CA ALA A 197 -33.81 4.89 12.50
C ALA A 197 -34.17 5.59 13.81
N ASP A 198 -34.10 4.86 14.94
CA ASP A 198 -34.36 5.42 16.26
C ASP A 198 -33.35 6.49 16.65
N ALA A 199 -32.06 6.22 16.48
CA ALA A 199 -31.00 7.19 16.75
C ALA A 199 -31.13 8.43 15.87
N ALA A 200 -31.47 8.27 14.58
CA ALA A 200 -31.64 9.39 13.65
C ALA A 200 -32.84 10.26 14.04
N VAL A 201 -33.99 9.65 14.36
CA VAL A 201 -35.20 10.39 14.77
C VAL A 201 -34.97 11.07 16.13
N THR A 202 -34.31 10.42 17.08
CA THR A 202 -33.96 11.00 18.36
C THR A 202 -33.05 12.20 18.19
N ALA A 203 -31.98 12.08 17.41
CA ALA A 203 -31.10 13.19 17.09
C ALA A 203 -31.84 14.33 16.37
N ALA A 204 -32.71 14.01 15.40
CA ALA A 204 -33.48 15.01 14.68
C ALA A 204 -34.52 15.75 15.55
N LYS A 205 -35.02 15.15 16.65
CA LYS A 205 -35.94 15.81 17.60
C LYS A 205 -35.24 16.88 18.42
N THR A 206 -33.93 16.84 18.60
CA THR A 206 -33.19 17.84 19.39
C THR A 206 -33.02 19.18 18.66
N GLN A 207 -33.35 19.24 17.34
CA GLN A 207 -33.20 20.45 16.55
C GLN A 207 -34.52 20.81 15.85
N THR A 208 -35.10 21.92 16.25
CA THR A 208 -36.29 22.51 15.62
C THR A 208 -35.97 23.73 14.76
N VAL A 209 -34.83 24.38 15.05
CA VAL A 209 -34.36 25.57 14.32
C VAL A 209 -33.75 25.17 12.99
N ARG A 210 -34.11 25.93 11.95
CA ARG A 210 -33.46 25.80 10.62
C ARG A 210 -32.17 26.63 10.61
N LEU A 211 -31.08 26.00 10.18
CA LEU A 211 -29.79 26.68 10.05
C LEU A 211 -29.71 27.47 8.73
N PRO A 212 -28.96 28.60 8.70
CA PRO A 212 -28.69 29.30 7.45
C PRO A 212 -28.00 28.35 6.45
N GLY A 213 -28.46 28.35 5.19
CA GLY A 213 -27.89 27.46 4.16
C GLY A 213 -28.25 25.97 4.26
N GLU A 214 -29.11 25.56 5.20
CA GLU A 214 -29.52 24.15 5.39
C GLU A 214 -29.93 23.46 4.09
N GLU A 215 -30.59 24.16 3.18
CA GLU A 215 -31.10 23.58 1.94
C GLU A 215 -29.94 23.14 1.00
N VAL A 216 -28.98 24.02 0.81
CA VAL A 216 -27.78 23.73 0.01
C VAL A 216 -26.95 22.66 0.69
N ALA A 217 -26.71 22.77 2.00
CA ALA A 217 -25.96 21.78 2.75
C ALA A 217 -26.64 20.40 2.70
N ALA A 218 -27.97 20.32 2.80
CA ALA A 218 -28.72 19.08 2.66
C ALA A 218 -28.57 18.47 1.27
N HIS A 219 -28.56 19.26 0.21
CA HIS A 219 -28.29 18.81 -1.15
C HIS A 219 -26.86 18.20 -1.25
N LEU A 220 -25.86 18.90 -0.73
CA LEU A 220 -24.46 18.42 -0.72
C LEU A 220 -24.31 17.15 0.13
N VAL A 221 -25.03 17.02 1.26
CA VAL A 221 -25.07 15.79 2.05
C VAL A 221 -25.59 14.62 1.22
N ALA A 222 -26.67 14.81 0.45
CA ALA A 222 -27.22 13.75 -0.40
C ALA A 222 -26.23 13.33 -1.50
N GLU A 223 -25.63 14.30 -2.17
CA GLU A 223 -24.63 14.06 -3.24
C GLU A 223 -23.39 13.31 -2.69
N LEU A 224 -22.84 13.79 -1.58
CA LEU A 224 -21.67 13.14 -0.96
C LEU A 224 -21.99 11.73 -0.44
N ALA A 225 -23.19 11.51 0.11
CA ALA A 225 -23.63 10.17 0.52
C ALA A 225 -23.76 9.22 -0.67
N GLN A 226 -24.32 9.67 -1.79
CA GLN A 226 -24.37 8.91 -3.04
C GLN A 226 -22.94 8.63 -3.56
N GLY A 227 -22.03 9.61 -3.48
CA GLY A 227 -20.63 9.43 -3.83
C GLY A 227 -19.95 8.35 -3.00
N VAL A 228 -20.20 8.28 -1.69
CA VAL A 228 -19.68 7.19 -0.82
C VAL A 228 -20.24 5.84 -1.25
N ILE A 229 -21.55 5.74 -1.56
CA ILE A 229 -22.16 4.49 -2.03
C ILE A 229 -21.51 4.01 -3.34
N ALA A 230 -21.29 4.93 -4.27
CA ALA A 230 -20.63 4.62 -5.54
C ALA A 230 -19.16 4.15 -5.34
N LEU A 231 -18.43 4.81 -4.45
CA LEU A 231 -17.07 4.39 -4.10
C LEU A 231 -17.04 3.01 -3.43
N ASP A 232 -17.99 2.70 -2.55
CA ASP A 232 -18.11 1.38 -1.92
C ASP A 232 -18.37 0.28 -2.97
N ALA A 233 -19.20 0.55 -3.98
CA ALA A 233 -19.45 -0.38 -5.08
C ALA A 233 -18.17 -0.61 -5.93
N ARG A 234 -17.44 0.46 -6.26
CA ARG A 234 -16.16 0.37 -6.99
C ARG A 234 -15.10 -0.40 -6.21
N ILE A 235 -14.97 -0.16 -4.91
CA ILE A 235 -14.03 -0.89 -4.03
C ILE A 235 -14.38 -2.37 -4.04
N THR A 236 -15.67 -2.73 -3.96
CA THR A 236 -16.12 -4.13 -3.99
C THR A 236 -15.80 -4.79 -5.32
N ALA A 237 -16.04 -4.12 -6.44
CA ALA A 237 -15.69 -4.63 -7.77
C ALA A 237 -14.17 -4.83 -7.91
N THR A 238 -13.38 -3.84 -7.48
CA THR A 238 -11.91 -3.95 -7.50
C THR A 238 -11.41 -5.08 -6.59
N ASP A 239 -12.04 -5.30 -5.44
CA ASP A 239 -11.71 -6.42 -4.54
C ASP A 239 -11.95 -7.78 -5.22
N ALA A 240 -13.06 -7.92 -5.98
CA ALA A 240 -13.34 -9.14 -6.76
C ALA A 240 -12.30 -9.37 -7.87
N ASP A 241 -11.90 -8.30 -8.57
CA ASP A 241 -10.85 -8.35 -9.57
C ASP A 241 -9.49 -8.75 -8.99
N ILE A 242 -9.13 -8.19 -7.83
CA ILE A 242 -7.91 -8.55 -7.11
C ILE A 242 -7.95 -10.03 -6.69
N GLU A 243 -9.06 -10.48 -6.12
CA GLU A 243 -9.22 -11.87 -5.67
C GLU A 243 -9.10 -12.85 -6.83
N GLY A 244 -9.79 -12.58 -7.95
CA GLY A 244 -9.74 -13.45 -9.15
C GLY A 244 -8.32 -13.60 -9.69
N ARG A 245 -7.53 -12.51 -9.73
CA ARG A 245 -6.14 -12.55 -10.18
C ARG A 245 -5.23 -13.20 -9.16
N PHE A 246 -5.37 -12.84 -7.89
CA PHE A 246 -4.56 -13.40 -6.82
C PHE A 246 -4.67 -14.92 -6.74
N ARG A 247 -5.89 -15.48 -6.89
CA ARG A 247 -6.12 -16.94 -6.88
C ARG A 247 -5.44 -17.68 -8.03
N ARG A 248 -5.06 -17.00 -9.12
CA ARG A 248 -4.28 -17.58 -10.23
C ARG A 248 -2.80 -17.74 -9.90
N HIS A 249 -2.30 -17.06 -8.88
CA HIS A 249 -0.88 -17.14 -8.50
C HIS A 249 -0.58 -18.48 -7.78
N PRO A 250 0.49 -19.21 -8.15
CA PRO A 250 0.82 -20.51 -7.58
C PRO A 250 0.93 -20.51 -6.04
N LEU A 251 1.39 -19.42 -5.46
CA LEU A 251 1.55 -19.28 -4.01
C LEU A 251 0.30 -18.74 -3.29
N ALA A 252 -0.84 -18.57 -3.97
CA ALA A 252 -2.04 -17.99 -3.36
C ALA A 252 -2.52 -18.79 -2.15
N GLU A 253 -2.59 -20.11 -2.26
CA GLU A 253 -2.99 -20.99 -1.17
C GLU A 253 -1.97 -20.99 -0.03
N VAL A 254 -0.69 -21.05 -0.37
CA VAL A 254 0.41 -21.01 0.61
C VAL A 254 0.34 -19.74 1.44
N ILE A 255 0.20 -18.58 0.80
CA ILE A 255 0.16 -17.27 1.47
C ILE A 255 -1.09 -17.14 2.35
N THR A 256 -2.26 -17.54 1.85
CA THR A 256 -3.53 -17.42 2.59
C THR A 256 -3.73 -18.49 3.65
N SER A 257 -2.96 -19.57 3.62
CA SER A 257 -2.97 -20.57 4.70
C SER A 257 -2.52 -20.00 6.04
N LEU A 258 -1.64 -18.97 6.02
CA LEU A 258 -1.17 -18.34 7.25
C LEU A 258 -2.28 -17.51 7.91
N PRO A 259 -2.75 -17.88 9.13
CA PRO A 259 -3.84 -17.17 9.80
C PRO A 259 -3.66 -15.65 9.80
N GLY A 260 -4.69 -14.90 9.44
CA GLY A 260 -4.64 -13.43 9.37
C GLY A 260 -4.13 -12.85 8.05
N ILE A 261 -3.86 -13.68 7.04
CA ILE A 261 -3.64 -13.24 5.66
C ILE A 261 -4.78 -13.75 4.78
N GLY A 262 -5.66 -12.87 4.35
CA GLY A 262 -6.64 -13.14 3.31
C GLY A 262 -6.14 -12.67 1.94
N PHE A 263 -6.96 -12.82 0.90
CA PHE A 263 -6.58 -12.49 -0.48
C PHE A 263 -6.07 -11.05 -0.63
N ARG A 264 -6.64 -10.06 0.08
CA ARG A 264 -6.21 -8.66 -0.01
C ARG A 264 -4.77 -8.47 0.46
N LEU A 265 -4.45 -8.97 1.65
CA LEU A 265 -3.08 -8.87 2.18
C LEU A 265 -2.11 -9.75 1.40
N GLY A 266 -2.56 -10.89 0.87
CA GLY A 266 -1.77 -11.75 -0.02
C GLY A 266 -1.44 -11.07 -1.34
N ALA A 267 -2.41 -10.42 -1.97
CA ALA A 267 -2.21 -9.64 -3.19
C ALA A 267 -1.29 -8.43 -2.95
N GLU A 268 -1.48 -7.69 -1.86
CA GLU A 268 -0.60 -6.59 -1.46
C GLU A 268 0.83 -7.06 -1.18
N PHE A 269 0.99 -8.27 -0.59
CA PHE A 269 2.29 -8.89 -0.38
C PHE A 269 2.98 -9.15 -1.73
N LEU A 270 2.33 -9.86 -2.66
CA LEU A 270 2.88 -10.12 -4.00
C LEU A 270 3.19 -8.83 -4.75
N ALA A 271 2.28 -7.85 -4.72
CA ALA A 271 2.49 -6.55 -5.34
C ALA A 271 3.69 -5.78 -4.75
N ALA A 272 4.00 -5.97 -3.46
CA ALA A 272 5.11 -5.32 -2.78
C ALA A 272 6.45 -6.04 -2.98
N VAL A 273 6.42 -7.37 -3.07
CA VAL A 273 7.62 -8.23 -3.17
C VAL A 273 8.02 -8.47 -4.62
N GLY A 274 7.05 -8.50 -5.54
CA GLY A 274 7.29 -8.99 -6.90
C GLY A 274 7.40 -10.51 -6.92
N ASP A 275 8.45 -11.04 -7.51
CA ASP A 275 8.73 -12.48 -7.51
C ASP A 275 9.24 -12.95 -6.14
N PRO A 276 8.47 -13.76 -5.38
CA PRO A 276 8.88 -14.25 -4.08
C PRO A 276 10.09 -15.17 -4.09
N ALA A 277 10.42 -15.78 -5.24
CA ALA A 277 11.60 -16.64 -5.38
C ALA A 277 12.93 -15.87 -5.19
N ARG A 278 12.89 -14.55 -5.34
CA ARG A 278 14.05 -13.65 -5.16
C ARG A 278 14.33 -13.26 -3.71
N ILE A 279 13.49 -13.66 -2.78
CA ILE A 279 13.74 -13.41 -1.37
C ILE A 279 14.80 -14.38 -0.89
N GLY A 280 16.03 -13.91 -0.67
CA GLY A 280 17.16 -14.73 -0.27
C GLY A 280 17.06 -15.27 1.16
N SER A 281 16.42 -14.52 2.08
CA SER A 281 16.26 -14.93 3.48
C SER A 281 15.07 -14.26 4.18
N ALA A 282 14.65 -14.86 5.29
CA ALA A 282 13.63 -14.27 6.17
C ALA A 282 14.08 -12.92 6.74
N ASP A 283 15.38 -12.75 7.02
CA ASP A 283 15.95 -11.50 7.52
C ASP A 283 15.93 -10.40 6.47
N GLN A 284 16.21 -10.73 5.22
CA GLN A 284 16.08 -9.81 4.10
C GLN A 284 14.62 -9.34 3.94
N LEU A 285 13.66 -10.26 3.99
CA LEU A 285 12.24 -9.92 3.93
C LEU A 285 11.82 -9.02 5.10
N ALA A 286 12.31 -9.31 6.30
CA ALA A 286 12.03 -8.50 7.48
C ALA A 286 12.68 -7.11 7.43
N ALA A 287 13.91 -7.01 6.95
CA ALA A 287 14.57 -5.73 6.71
C ALA A 287 13.81 -4.92 5.67
N TRP A 288 13.38 -5.56 4.59
CA TRP A 288 12.58 -4.94 3.55
C TRP A 288 11.22 -4.46 4.08
N ALA A 289 10.57 -5.25 4.95
CA ALA A 289 9.33 -4.83 5.64
C ALA A 289 9.57 -3.77 6.74
N GLY A 290 10.81 -3.42 7.05
CA GLY A 290 11.13 -2.50 8.13
C GLY A 290 10.83 -3.04 9.53
N LEU A 291 10.86 -4.37 9.70
CA LEU A 291 10.59 -5.08 10.95
C LEU A 291 11.86 -5.54 11.67
N ALA A 292 13.02 -5.43 11.02
CA ALA A 292 14.30 -5.66 11.63
C ALA A 292 14.86 -4.34 12.19
N PRO A 293 15.25 -4.28 13.48
CA PRO A 293 15.90 -3.10 14.03
C PRO A 293 17.29 -2.93 13.43
N VAL A 294 17.73 -1.68 13.29
CA VAL A 294 19.04 -1.32 12.73
C VAL A 294 19.96 -0.90 13.86
N PRO A 295 21.18 -1.46 13.96
CA PRO A 295 22.16 -1.01 14.95
C PRO A 295 22.60 0.44 14.66
N SER A 296 22.84 1.18 15.73
CA SER A 296 23.34 2.56 15.70
C SER A 296 24.48 2.69 16.69
N ASP A 297 25.53 1.95 16.44
CA ASP A 297 26.73 1.95 17.28
C ASP A 297 27.68 3.05 16.83
N SER A 298 28.27 3.75 17.79
CA SER A 298 29.29 4.77 17.55
C SER A 298 30.28 4.82 18.70
N GLY A 299 31.56 4.59 18.43
CA GLY A 299 32.63 4.67 19.42
C GLY A 299 32.36 3.79 20.66
N LYS A 300 32.20 4.42 21.82
CA LYS A 300 31.95 3.72 23.10
C LYS A 300 30.50 3.28 23.32
N ARG A 301 29.57 3.62 22.44
CA ARG A 301 28.14 3.28 22.57
C ARG A 301 27.81 2.12 21.63
N THR A 302 27.59 0.94 22.21
CA THR A 302 27.22 -0.28 21.47
C THR A 302 25.85 -0.78 21.92
N GLY A 303 25.16 -1.55 21.03
CA GLY A 303 23.88 -2.18 21.32
C GLY A 303 22.66 -1.27 21.19
N ARG A 304 22.81 -0.05 20.65
CA ARG A 304 21.67 0.82 20.40
C ARG A 304 20.97 0.43 19.10
N LEU A 305 19.69 0.10 19.19
CA LEU A 305 18.86 -0.23 18.04
C LEU A 305 17.86 0.90 17.75
N HIS A 306 17.64 1.19 16.48
CA HIS A 306 16.61 2.13 16.05
C HIS A 306 15.71 1.53 14.96
N THR A 307 14.54 2.14 14.77
CA THR A 307 13.62 1.74 13.71
C THR A 307 14.23 2.09 12.35
N PRO A 308 14.25 1.15 11.38
CA PRO A 308 14.77 1.42 10.06
C PRO A 308 13.99 2.55 9.39
N GLN A 309 14.71 3.41 8.67
CA GLN A 309 14.11 4.47 7.85
C GLN A 309 13.95 4.05 6.39
N ARG A 310 14.70 3.03 5.96
CA ARG A 310 14.65 2.46 4.60
C ARG A 310 13.90 1.14 4.65
N TYR A 311 12.66 1.13 4.17
CA TYR A 311 11.83 -0.07 4.08
C TYR A 311 10.71 0.14 3.05
N SER A 312 10.10 -0.95 2.61
CA SER A 312 8.92 -0.91 1.75
C SER A 312 7.71 -0.41 2.54
N ARG A 313 7.26 0.81 2.21
CA ARG A 313 6.06 1.39 2.81
C ARG A 313 4.79 0.61 2.48
N ARG A 314 4.84 -0.25 1.46
CA ARG A 314 3.76 -1.13 1.06
C ARG A 314 3.78 -2.45 1.86
N LEU A 315 4.95 -3.05 2.05
CA LEU A 315 5.10 -4.34 2.72
C LEU A 315 4.89 -4.27 4.24
N ARG A 316 5.37 -3.21 4.89
CA ARG A 316 5.25 -3.05 6.35
C ARG A 316 3.80 -3.09 6.84
N PRO A 317 2.82 -2.35 6.25
CA PRO A 317 1.42 -2.46 6.62
C PRO A 317 0.85 -3.87 6.44
N VAL A 318 1.24 -4.59 5.39
CA VAL A 318 0.80 -5.98 5.14
C VAL A 318 1.16 -6.87 6.32
N MET A 319 2.42 -6.88 6.72
CA MET A 319 2.89 -7.72 7.81
C MET A 319 2.31 -7.29 9.17
N TYR A 320 2.17 -5.98 9.40
CA TYR A 320 1.54 -5.45 10.60
C TYR A 320 0.06 -5.84 10.70
N MET A 321 -0.71 -5.66 9.64
CA MET A 321 -2.14 -6.02 9.61
C MET A 321 -2.35 -7.51 9.69
N SER A 322 -1.50 -8.30 9.07
CA SER A 322 -1.48 -9.76 9.21
C SER A 322 -1.32 -10.16 10.69
N ALA A 323 -0.37 -9.55 11.40
CA ALA A 323 -0.17 -9.81 12.83
C ALA A 323 -1.35 -9.36 13.67
N LEU A 324 -1.89 -8.17 13.41
CA LEU A 324 -3.05 -7.63 14.14
C LEU A 324 -4.28 -8.51 13.99
N THR A 325 -4.50 -9.06 12.79
CA THR A 325 -5.60 -10.00 12.54
C THR A 325 -5.34 -11.34 13.23
N ALA A 326 -4.11 -11.88 13.13
CA ALA A 326 -3.76 -13.14 13.78
C ALA A 326 -3.90 -13.08 15.32
N ILE A 327 -3.52 -11.97 15.96
CA ILE A 327 -3.73 -11.76 17.40
C ILE A 327 -5.21 -11.93 17.80
N ARG A 328 -6.15 -11.65 16.87
CA ARG A 328 -7.60 -11.79 17.13
C ARG A 328 -8.12 -13.20 16.87
N CYS A 329 -7.63 -13.88 15.86
CA CYS A 329 -8.19 -15.16 15.39
C CYS A 329 -7.34 -16.39 15.77
N ASP A 330 -6.05 -16.23 16.11
CA ASP A 330 -5.14 -17.33 16.43
C ASP A 330 -4.68 -17.29 17.89
N PRO A 331 -4.95 -18.35 18.69
CA PRO A 331 -4.59 -18.38 20.11
C PRO A 331 -3.08 -18.26 20.38
N GLN A 332 -2.24 -18.85 19.54
CA GLN A 332 -0.78 -18.81 19.70
C GLN A 332 -0.25 -17.39 19.48
N SER A 333 -0.73 -16.71 18.43
CA SER A 333 -0.36 -15.32 18.14
C SER A 333 -0.83 -14.37 19.27
N ARG A 334 -2.01 -14.63 19.84
CA ARG A 334 -2.54 -13.87 20.96
C ARG A 334 -1.67 -14.04 22.22
N ALA A 335 -1.34 -15.29 22.57
CA ALA A 335 -0.49 -15.58 23.72
C ALA A 335 0.88 -14.91 23.60
N TYR A 336 1.50 -14.99 22.41
CA TYR A 336 2.77 -14.31 22.16
C TYR A 336 2.67 -12.78 22.27
N TYR A 337 1.63 -12.18 21.71
CA TYR A 337 1.37 -10.75 21.87
C TYR A 337 1.22 -10.35 23.34
N GLN A 338 0.42 -11.13 24.12
CA GLN A 338 0.22 -10.85 25.54
C GLN A 338 1.52 -10.92 26.31
N SER A 339 2.34 -11.95 26.10
CA SER A 339 3.68 -12.03 26.70
C SER A 339 4.52 -10.77 26.43
N LYS A 340 4.45 -10.21 25.21
CA LYS A 340 5.15 -8.95 24.90
C LYS A 340 4.54 -7.71 25.56
N ARG A 341 3.24 -7.74 25.85
CA ARG A 341 2.57 -6.70 26.67
C ARG A 341 3.00 -6.78 28.13
N ASP A 342 3.10 -7.98 28.66
CA ASP A 342 3.53 -8.25 30.04
C ASP A 342 5.01 -7.86 30.28
N GLU A 343 5.85 -7.93 29.22
CA GLU A 343 7.22 -7.37 29.21
C GLU A 343 7.25 -5.82 29.23
N GLY A 344 6.09 -5.13 29.30
CA GLY A 344 5.97 -3.67 29.35
C GLY A 344 5.99 -2.98 27.99
N LYS A 345 5.96 -3.70 26.85
CA LYS A 345 5.93 -3.07 25.52
C LYS A 345 4.58 -2.39 25.25
N GLN A 346 4.62 -1.23 24.61
CA GLN A 346 3.40 -0.57 24.14
C GLN A 346 2.72 -1.41 23.04
N SER A 347 1.40 -1.22 22.84
CA SER A 347 0.58 -2.01 21.91
C SER A 347 1.20 -2.13 20.50
N ILE A 348 1.67 -1.02 19.94
CA ILE A 348 2.29 -1.02 18.59
C ILE A 348 3.58 -1.85 18.61
N GLN A 349 4.45 -1.67 19.61
CA GLN A 349 5.70 -2.43 19.73
C GLN A 349 5.43 -3.92 19.96
N ALA A 350 4.45 -4.25 20.80
CA ALA A 350 4.03 -5.62 21.04
C ALA A 350 3.44 -6.29 19.77
N THR A 351 2.81 -5.51 18.86
CA THR A 351 2.31 -6.03 17.57
C THR A 351 3.44 -6.23 16.54
N ILE A 352 4.49 -5.41 16.59
CA ILE A 352 5.66 -5.57 15.70
C ILE A 352 6.39 -6.90 15.96
N CYS A 353 6.45 -7.37 17.21
CA CYS A 353 7.10 -8.65 17.53
C CYS A 353 6.46 -9.84 16.78
N PRO A 354 5.15 -10.12 16.87
CA PRO A 354 4.52 -11.15 16.06
C PRO A 354 4.59 -10.86 14.55
N ALA A 355 4.54 -9.58 14.12
CA ALA A 355 4.72 -9.26 12.70
C ALA A 355 6.09 -9.73 12.18
N ARG A 356 7.15 -9.51 12.95
CA ARG A 356 8.50 -10.00 12.62
C ARG A 356 8.57 -11.52 12.56
N ARG A 357 8.03 -12.21 13.57
CA ARG A 357 8.00 -13.69 13.61
C ARG A 357 7.22 -14.27 12.43
N ARG A 358 6.07 -13.66 12.09
CA ARG A 358 5.25 -14.07 10.95
C ARG A 358 5.96 -13.90 9.61
N THR A 359 6.86 -12.92 9.50
CA THR A 359 7.70 -12.77 8.31
C THR A 359 8.59 -13.99 8.09
N ASN A 360 9.17 -14.54 9.17
CA ASN A 360 9.97 -15.77 9.08
C ASN A 360 9.12 -16.97 8.67
N VAL A 361 7.93 -17.09 9.27
CA VAL A 361 7.00 -18.18 8.95
C VAL A 361 6.55 -18.09 7.48
N LEU A 362 6.13 -16.92 7.03
CA LEU A 362 5.69 -16.70 5.65
C LEU A 362 6.81 -17.02 4.64
N TYR A 363 8.04 -16.56 4.93
CA TYR A 363 9.19 -16.89 4.10
C TYR A 363 9.41 -18.41 4.01
N ALA A 364 9.37 -19.11 5.13
CA ALA A 364 9.55 -20.57 5.13
C ALA A 364 8.43 -21.30 4.37
N LEU A 365 7.17 -20.88 4.52
CA LEU A 365 6.05 -21.45 3.77
C LEU A 365 6.24 -21.27 2.26
N ILE A 366 6.65 -20.07 1.83
CA ILE A 366 6.89 -19.74 0.41
C ILE A 366 8.09 -20.56 -0.13
N ARG A 367 9.23 -20.57 0.58
CA ARG A 367 10.44 -21.30 0.19
C ARG A 367 10.18 -22.79 0.02
N ASP A 368 9.42 -23.38 0.97
CA ASP A 368 9.17 -24.83 1.02
C ASP A 368 7.90 -25.21 0.23
N ASN A 369 7.22 -24.23 -0.37
CA ASN A 369 5.93 -24.37 -1.08
C ASN A 369 4.92 -25.21 -0.28
N ARG A 370 4.74 -24.92 0.99
CA ARG A 370 3.85 -25.67 1.91
C ARG A 370 2.86 -24.76 2.60
N THR A 371 1.69 -25.28 2.91
CA THR A 371 0.66 -24.57 3.66
C THR A 371 0.95 -24.60 5.17
N TRP A 372 0.43 -23.59 5.88
CA TRP A 372 0.49 -23.53 7.34
C TRP A 372 -0.29 -24.69 7.96
N GLN A 373 0.33 -25.30 8.99
CA GLN A 373 -0.28 -26.34 9.83
C GLN A 373 -0.15 -25.92 11.30
N PRO A 374 -1.25 -25.92 12.09
CA PRO A 374 -1.23 -25.44 13.48
C PRO A 374 -0.24 -26.19 14.40
N ASP A 375 -0.02 -27.46 14.14
CA ASP A 375 0.77 -28.36 14.98
C ASP A 375 2.22 -28.54 14.49
N SER A 376 2.68 -27.74 13.51
CA SER A 376 4.07 -27.77 13.09
C SER A 376 4.97 -27.23 14.20
N PRO A 377 6.08 -27.95 14.54
CA PRO A 377 7.02 -27.43 15.54
C PRO A 377 7.52 -26.04 15.16
N PRO A 378 7.82 -25.17 16.15
CA PRO A 378 8.33 -23.86 15.86
C PRO A 378 9.56 -23.96 14.96
N ILE A 379 9.57 -23.22 13.87
CA ILE A 379 10.74 -23.10 13.01
C ILE A 379 11.85 -22.57 13.89
N ALA A 380 12.92 -23.36 14.05
CA ALA A 380 14.06 -22.98 14.85
C ALA A 380 14.56 -21.61 14.39
N GLU A 381 14.62 -20.66 15.32
CA GLU A 381 15.31 -19.40 15.08
C GLU A 381 16.78 -19.77 14.78
N SER A 382 17.23 -19.49 13.56
CA SER A 382 18.66 -19.53 13.28
C SER A 382 19.30 -18.48 14.19
N ALA A 383 19.99 -18.94 15.20
CA ALA A 383 20.83 -18.10 16.03
C ALA A 383 21.89 -17.47 15.13
N ALA A 384 21.85 -16.15 14.97
CA ALA A 384 22.93 -15.33 14.46
C ALA A 384 23.19 -14.21 15.45
#